data_a131807b82ef92fbdd48843cc2a56f84
#
_entry.id   a131807b82ef92fbdd48843cc2a56f84
#
_cell.length_a   1.000
_cell.length_b   1.000
_cell.length_c   1.000
_cell.angle_alpha   90.00
_cell.angle_beta   90.00
_cell.angle_gamma   90.00
#
_symmetry.space_group_name_H-M   'P 1'
#
loop_
_entity.id
_entity.type
_entity.pdbx_description
1 polymer ?
#
loop_
_entity_poly.entity_id
_entity_poly.type
_entity_poly.pdbx_seq_one_letter_code
_entity_poly.pdbx_strand_id
1 'polypeptide(L)'
;MDVDAVVVTALGIKRSEKALSYNVQQVNSEDIVANKDVNFINSLSGKVAGVTINSSSGGVGSASRVVMRGQKSISQTSNALYVIDGVPMFTTARDGGTEFASQGTTDPIADINPEDIESMSVLNGAAAAALYGSDAANGAIVVTTKRGKAGYTSVTVSSNTEVMSPFVLPEFQNRYGTGDLNSSEGSIVRSWGNRLNSSNYMGYSPRDDYFQTGVTGTESVSLSTGTEKNQTYFSAAAVNSRGVIPNNGYDRYNFTFRNTTSFLGDKLKLDVGASYVMQKDRNMTNQGTYNNPLVGAYVYPRGNDWADIEMYERYDPARRLYTQYWPVGDAGMTMQNPYWINYRNLRENNKDRYMLNAALSYDVLDWLNVSGRIRVDNSSNDYTEKFYASTFTQLTEGSKNGLYGITKT
;
A
#
# COMPACT_ATOMS: atom_id res chain seq x y z
N MET A 1 32.42 25.09 -4.22
CA MET A 1 32.93 23.99 -3.36
C MET A 1 31.91 22.84 -3.51
N ASP A 2 32.34 21.79 -4.20
CA ASP A 2 31.50 20.56 -4.23
C ASP A 2 31.43 20.05 -2.80
N VAL A 3 30.26 20.18 -2.20
CA VAL A 3 29.96 19.51 -0.93
C VAL A 3 29.92 18.03 -1.25
N ASP A 4 30.91 17.26 -0.81
CA ASP A 4 30.91 15.82 -0.98
C ASP A 4 29.57 15.23 -0.46
N ALA A 5 28.82 14.59 -1.33
CA ALA A 5 27.55 13.97 -0.96
C ALA A 5 27.80 12.96 0.16
N VAL A 6 27.13 13.15 1.29
CA VAL A 6 27.24 12.28 2.46
C VAL A 6 26.10 11.27 2.41
N VAL A 7 26.44 10.00 2.33
CA VAL A 7 25.50 8.89 2.30
C VAL A 7 25.43 8.21 3.66
N VAL A 8 24.24 7.87 4.10
CA VAL A 8 24.05 7.04 5.30
C VAL A 8 24.24 5.60 4.90
N THR A 9 25.26 4.96 5.48
CA THR A 9 25.58 3.53 5.26
C THR A 9 25.01 2.65 6.36
N ALA A 10 25.52 1.41 6.47
CA ALA A 10 25.12 0.48 7.50
C ALA A 10 25.15 1.10 8.91
N LEU A 11 24.22 0.68 9.74
CA LEU A 11 24.11 1.09 11.14
C LEU A 11 23.89 2.61 11.34
N GLY A 12 23.53 3.33 10.28
CA GLY A 12 23.31 4.79 10.34
C GLY A 12 24.61 5.62 10.34
N ILE A 13 25.73 5.03 9.95
CA ILE A 13 27.02 5.74 9.87
C ILE A 13 27.03 6.61 8.61
N LYS A 14 27.34 7.89 8.76
CA LYS A 14 27.52 8.83 7.64
C LYS A 14 28.91 8.69 7.04
N ARG A 15 29.00 8.49 5.73
CA ARG A 15 30.26 8.46 4.97
C ARG A 15 30.14 9.28 3.70
N SER A 16 31.25 9.82 3.22
CA SER A 16 31.31 10.43 1.89
C SER A 16 31.05 9.33 0.84
N GLU A 17 30.24 9.61 -0.18
CA GLU A 17 29.96 8.70 -1.29
C GLU A 17 31.24 8.22 -1.97
N LYS A 18 32.23 9.11 -2.12
CA LYS A 18 33.55 8.81 -2.70
C LYS A 18 34.37 7.82 -1.87
N ALA A 19 34.06 7.65 -0.59
CA ALA A 19 34.75 6.72 0.30
C ALA A 19 34.13 5.31 0.31
N LEU A 20 33.07 5.08 -0.47
CA LEU A 20 32.38 3.78 -0.55
C LEU A 20 32.96 2.93 -1.68
N SER A 21 33.19 1.64 -1.39
CA SER A 21 33.62 0.63 -2.36
C SER A 21 32.47 0.07 -3.21
N TYR A 22 31.24 0.56 -3.02
CA TYR A 22 30.03 0.11 -3.70
C TYR A 22 29.15 1.34 -4.08
N ASN A 23 28.38 1.16 -5.15
CA ASN A 23 27.50 2.22 -5.64
C ASN A 23 26.26 2.32 -4.75
N VAL A 24 25.93 3.54 -4.32
CA VAL A 24 24.73 3.91 -3.58
C VAL A 24 24.01 5.00 -4.37
N GLN A 25 22.74 4.81 -4.61
CA GLN A 25 21.88 5.87 -5.18
C GLN A 25 21.10 6.51 -4.04
N GLN A 26 21.19 7.83 -3.94
CA GLN A 26 20.47 8.58 -2.93
C GLN A 26 19.33 9.36 -3.57
N VAL A 27 18.17 9.36 -2.90
CA VAL A 27 17.00 10.17 -3.22
C VAL A 27 16.73 11.07 -2.04
N ASN A 28 16.66 12.36 -2.30
CA ASN A 28 16.46 13.37 -1.27
C ASN A 28 14.98 13.55 -0.91
N SER A 29 14.71 14.14 0.24
CA SER A 29 13.36 14.43 0.73
C SER A 29 12.50 15.17 -0.31
N GLU A 30 13.07 16.18 -0.98
CA GLU A 30 12.36 16.99 -1.97
C GLU A 30 11.81 16.14 -3.13
N ASP A 31 12.59 15.17 -3.60
CA ASP A 31 12.19 14.26 -4.66
C ASP A 31 11.08 13.30 -4.23
N ILE A 32 11.06 12.93 -2.95
CA ILE A 32 10.07 12.01 -2.38
C ILE A 32 8.72 12.71 -2.23
N VAL A 33 8.74 13.95 -1.71
CA VAL A 33 7.52 14.73 -1.45
C VAL A 33 6.97 15.45 -2.68
N ALA A 34 7.74 15.56 -3.76
CA ALA A 34 7.28 16.21 -5.01
C ALA A 34 6.06 15.51 -5.62
N ASN A 35 6.02 14.18 -5.56
CA ASN A 35 4.89 13.35 -5.98
C ASN A 35 4.43 12.52 -4.78
N LYS A 36 3.49 13.05 -4.02
CA LYS A 36 2.97 12.37 -2.83
C LYS A 36 2.06 11.23 -3.28
N ASP A 37 2.44 10.02 -2.94
CA ASP A 37 1.61 8.82 -3.03
C ASP A 37 1.36 8.32 -1.61
N VAL A 38 0.21 7.70 -1.36
CA VAL A 38 -0.12 7.11 -0.06
C VAL A 38 0.92 6.08 0.36
N ASN A 39 1.42 5.30 -0.60
CA ASN A 39 2.62 4.48 -0.45
C ASN A 39 3.80 5.18 -1.13
N PHE A 40 4.59 5.92 -0.36
CA PHE A 40 5.69 6.75 -0.88
C PHE A 40 6.72 5.97 -1.71
N ILE A 41 6.77 4.66 -1.58
CA ILE A 41 7.64 3.82 -2.42
C ILE A 41 7.31 3.98 -3.90
N ASN A 42 6.04 4.23 -4.25
CA ASN A 42 5.64 4.47 -5.63
C ASN A 42 6.29 5.73 -6.22
N SER A 43 6.59 6.72 -5.38
CA SER A 43 7.27 7.95 -5.81
C SER A 43 8.72 7.74 -6.28
N LEU A 44 9.33 6.59 -5.96
CA LEU A 44 10.66 6.20 -6.43
C LEU A 44 10.65 5.65 -7.85
N SER A 45 9.49 5.34 -8.41
CA SER A 45 9.38 4.80 -9.77
C SER A 45 9.97 5.76 -10.78
N GLY A 46 10.91 5.28 -11.60
CA GLY A 46 11.64 6.08 -12.59
C GLY A 46 12.75 6.97 -12.03
N LYS A 47 12.91 7.08 -10.70
CA LYS A 47 13.95 7.94 -10.07
C LYS A 47 15.22 7.18 -9.69
N VAL A 48 15.14 5.85 -9.59
CA VAL A 48 16.24 4.99 -9.17
C VAL A 48 16.56 3.98 -10.26
N ALA A 49 17.80 3.97 -10.74
CA ALA A 49 18.21 3.06 -11.80
C ALA A 49 18.24 1.60 -11.33
N GLY A 50 17.71 0.70 -12.16
CA GLY A 50 17.68 -0.74 -11.88
C GLY A 50 16.67 -1.17 -10.81
N VAL A 51 15.74 -0.29 -10.44
CA VAL A 51 14.62 -0.58 -9.53
C VAL A 51 13.31 -0.57 -10.31
N THR A 52 12.56 -1.65 -10.21
CA THR A 52 11.21 -1.78 -10.77
C THR A 52 10.21 -1.79 -9.63
N ILE A 53 9.27 -0.86 -9.67
CA ILE A 53 8.23 -0.74 -8.66
C ILE A 53 6.89 -1.03 -9.34
N ASN A 54 6.19 -2.03 -8.82
CA ASN A 54 4.87 -2.41 -9.28
C ASN A 54 3.89 -2.21 -8.14
N SER A 55 3.00 -1.25 -8.28
CA SER A 55 1.88 -1.06 -7.36
C SER A 55 0.85 -2.17 -7.53
N SER A 56 0.23 -2.57 -6.43
CA SER A 56 -0.86 -3.55 -6.44
C SER A 56 -2.16 -2.89 -6.94
N SER A 57 -3.04 -3.68 -7.55
CA SER A 57 -4.39 -3.27 -7.93
C SER A 57 -5.40 -3.31 -6.77
N GLY A 58 -4.93 -3.53 -5.54
CA GLY A 58 -5.79 -3.61 -4.34
C GLY A 58 -6.48 -2.31 -3.93
N GLY A 59 -6.16 -1.19 -4.58
CA GLY A 59 -6.69 0.14 -4.28
C GLY A 59 -5.70 1.04 -3.54
N VAL A 60 -6.20 2.14 -3.01
CA VAL A 60 -5.38 3.14 -2.31
C VAL A 60 -4.70 2.53 -1.07
N GLY A 61 -3.43 2.87 -0.87
CA GLY A 61 -2.63 2.35 0.26
C GLY A 61 -2.19 0.90 0.11
N SER A 62 -2.47 0.26 -1.03
CA SER A 62 -2.05 -1.13 -1.26
C SER A 62 -0.52 -1.26 -1.37
N ALA A 63 -0.05 -2.47 -1.07
CA ALA A 63 1.36 -2.81 -1.10
C ALA A 63 1.97 -2.64 -2.49
N SER A 64 3.25 -2.28 -2.52
CA SER A 64 4.02 -2.16 -3.75
C SER A 64 5.18 -3.15 -3.74
N ARG A 65 5.38 -3.82 -4.86
CA ARG A 65 6.49 -4.73 -5.03
C ARG A 65 7.72 -4.00 -5.58
N VAL A 66 8.81 -4.04 -4.83
CA VAL A 66 10.08 -3.43 -5.23
C VAL A 66 11.08 -4.51 -5.57
N VAL A 67 11.48 -4.55 -6.83
CA VAL A 67 12.44 -5.53 -7.36
C VAL A 67 13.68 -4.80 -7.88
N MET A 68 14.86 -5.22 -7.42
CA MET A 68 16.12 -4.64 -7.83
C MET A 68 16.86 -5.57 -8.80
N ARG A 69 17.20 -5.03 -9.99
CA ARG A 69 17.93 -5.75 -11.05
C ARG A 69 17.25 -7.05 -11.50
N GLY A 70 15.92 -7.04 -11.58
CA GLY A 70 15.13 -8.15 -12.07
C GLY A 70 14.81 -9.22 -11.01
N GLN A 71 13.91 -10.14 -11.37
CA GLN A 71 13.52 -11.26 -10.51
C GLN A 71 14.64 -12.30 -10.46
N LYS A 72 15.01 -12.72 -9.25
CA LYS A 72 16.12 -13.66 -9.02
C LYS A 72 15.65 -15.08 -8.78
N SER A 73 14.41 -15.27 -8.36
CA SER A 73 13.84 -16.58 -8.04
C SER A 73 12.39 -16.68 -8.53
N ILE A 74 12.00 -17.88 -8.92
CA ILE A 74 10.62 -18.25 -9.27
C ILE A 74 9.83 -18.62 -7.99
N SER A 75 10.49 -19.20 -7.01
CA SER A 75 9.88 -19.76 -5.80
C SER A 75 10.05 -18.90 -4.54
N GLN A 76 10.96 -17.93 -4.55
CA GLN A 76 11.24 -17.06 -3.41
C GLN A 76 10.90 -15.60 -3.73
N THR A 77 10.61 -14.82 -2.70
CA THR A 77 10.43 -13.38 -2.87
C THR A 77 11.68 -12.72 -3.42
N SER A 78 11.51 -11.81 -4.36
CA SER A 78 12.59 -10.95 -4.90
C SER A 78 12.49 -9.51 -4.37
N ASN A 79 11.70 -9.29 -3.32
CA ASN A 79 11.50 -7.96 -2.74
C ASN A 79 12.78 -7.46 -2.05
N ALA A 80 12.99 -6.15 -2.14
CA ALA A 80 14.05 -5.48 -1.40
C ALA A 80 13.74 -5.41 0.09
N LEU A 81 14.78 -5.45 0.93
CA LEU A 81 14.67 -5.21 2.37
C LEU A 81 14.51 -3.72 2.64
N TYR A 82 13.62 -3.35 3.54
CA TYR A 82 13.54 -1.98 4.06
C TYR A 82 14.33 -1.87 5.37
N VAL A 83 15.08 -0.78 5.48
CA VAL A 83 15.87 -0.48 6.68
C VAL A 83 15.57 0.95 7.11
N ILE A 84 15.10 1.15 8.34
CA ILE A 84 14.75 2.48 8.85
C ILE A 84 15.72 2.85 9.96
N ASP A 85 16.41 3.97 9.79
CA ASP A 85 17.45 4.45 10.72
C ASP A 85 18.46 3.37 11.11
N GLY A 86 18.84 2.51 10.15
CA GLY A 86 19.80 1.43 10.33
C GLY A 86 19.25 0.14 10.97
N VAL A 87 17.94 0.02 11.13
CA VAL A 87 17.28 -1.18 11.65
C VAL A 87 16.42 -1.82 10.56
N PRO A 88 16.64 -3.10 10.22
CA PRO A 88 15.81 -3.82 9.26
C PRO A 88 14.36 -3.87 9.71
N MET A 89 13.46 -3.68 8.75
CA MET A 89 12.02 -3.86 8.94
C MET A 89 11.62 -5.20 8.32
N PHE A 90 11.10 -6.08 9.13
CA PHE A 90 10.56 -7.34 8.64
C PHE A 90 9.10 -7.13 8.21
N THR A 91 8.83 -7.40 6.96
CA THR A 91 7.46 -7.40 6.44
C THR A 91 6.88 -8.79 6.67
N THR A 92 6.02 -8.93 7.66
CA THR A 92 5.10 -10.06 7.69
C THR A 92 4.00 -9.77 6.66
N ALA A 93 4.31 -9.98 5.39
CA ALA A 93 3.28 -9.98 4.37
C ALA A 93 2.28 -11.09 4.76
N ARG A 94 1.02 -10.75 4.92
CA ARG A 94 -0.03 -11.75 4.99
C ARG A 94 0.05 -12.53 3.68
N ASP A 95 0.46 -13.78 3.75
CA ASP A 95 0.46 -14.68 2.60
C ASP A 95 -0.98 -14.80 2.13
N GLY A 96 -1.32 -13.98 1.20
CA GLY A 96 -2.70 -13.68 0.88
C GLY A 96 -3.12 -14.15 -0.46
N GLY A 97 -2.51 -15.14 -1.06
CA GLY A 97 -3.17 -15.41 -2.27
C GLY A 97 -2.61 -16.51 -3.15
N THR A 98 -3.54 -17.19 -3.74
CA THR A 98 -3.32 -17.99 -4.93
C THR A 98 -3.39 -17.07 -6.16
N GLU A 99 -2.96 -17.56 -7.32
CA GLU A 99 -3.13 -16.89 -8.62
C GLU A 99 -4.61 -16.57 -8.94
N PHE A 100 -5.53 -17.24 -8.27
CA PHE A 100 -6.98 -17.12 -8.48
C PHE A 100 -7.63 -16.08 -7.56
N ALA A 101 -7.08 -15.85 -6.38
CA ALA A 101 -7.59 -14.86 -5.44
C ALA A 101 -6.50 -14.42 -4.49
N SER A 102 -6.18 -13.14 -4.50
CA SER A 102 -5.35 -12.53 -3.48
C SER A 102 -6.03 -11.30 -2.93
N GLN A 103 -6.01 -11.18 -1.62
CA GLN A 103 -6.56 -9.99 -0.96
C GLN A 103 -5.56 -8.84 -1.13
N GLY A 104 -6.06 -7.63 -1.39
CA GLY A 104 -5.25 -6.44 -1.27
C GLY A 104 -4.73 -6.31 0.16
N THR A 105 -3.44 -6.03 0.31
CA THR A 105 -2.78 -5.81 1.59
C THR A 105 -2.03 -4.49 1.58
N THR A 106 -1.79 -3.92 2.74
CA THR A 106 -0.95 -2.72 2.89
C THR A 106 0.51 -3.11 3.10
N ASP A 107 1.42 -2.21 2.75
CA ASP A 107 2.86 -2.40 2.97
C ASP A 107 3.25 -1.75 4.31
N PRO A 108 3.94 -2.45 5.22
CA PRO A 108 4.43 -1.86 6.46
C PRO A 108 5.35 -0.64 6.28
N ILE A 109 6.04 -0.52 5.14
CA ILE A 109 6.86 0.66 4.84
C ILE A 109 6.00 1.90 4.57
N ALA A 110 4.79 1.71 4.03
CA ALA A 110 3.84 2.78 3.81
C ALA A 110 3.33 3.44 5.10
N ASP A 111 3.59 2.82 6.27
CA ASP A 111 3.26 3.41 7.57
C ASP A 111 4.09 4.66 7.89
N ILE A 112 5.22 4.86 7.22
CA ILE A 112 6.04 6.05 7.41
C ILE A 112 5.43 7.23 6.64
N ASN A 113 5.30 8.37 7.33
CA ASN A 113 4.94 9.60 6.64
C ASN A 113 6.11 10.06 5.73
N PRO A 114 5.88 10.25 4.42
CA PRO A 114 6.93 10.72 3.50
C PRO A 114 7.57 12.05 3.93
N GLU A 115 6.81 12.92 4.60
CA GLU A 115 7.33 14.19 5.14
C GLU A 115 8.35 14.00 6.26
N ASP A 116 8.39 12.85 6.93
CA ASP A 116 9.36 12.53 7.98
C ASP A 116 10.67 11.97 7.43
N ILE A 117 10.76 11.73 6.11
CA ILE A 117 11.95 11.19 5.47
C ILE A 117 12.92 12.32 5.15
N GLU A 118 14.18 12.20 5.60
CA GLU A 118 15.28 13.07 5.25
C GLU A 118 15.93 12.66 3.92
N SER A 119 16.17 11.35 3.78
CA SER A 119 16.76 10.77 2.57
C SER A 119 16.50 9.27 2.48
N MET A 120 16.59 8.73 1.28
CA MET A 120 16.62 7.30 1.03
C MET A 120 17.88 6.93 0.26
N SER A 121 18.53 5.84 0.66
CA SER A 121 19.67 5.26 -0.02
C SER A 121 19.32 3.86 -0.53
N VAL A 122 19.58 3.61 -1.80
CA VAL A 122 19.29 2.32 -2.44
C VAL A 122 20.57 1.54 -2.60
N LEU A 123 20.65 0.40 -1.92
CA LEU A 123 21.79 -0.53 -1.92
C LEU A 123 21.49 -1.73 -2.78
N ASN A 124 22.38 -2.07 -3.68
CA ASN A 124 22.25 -3.31 -4.47
C ASN A 124 22.52 -4.57 -3.62
N GLY A 125 22.08 -5.75 -4.12
CA GLY A 125 22.03 -6.98 -3.34
C GLY A 125 23.35 -7.38 -2.66
N ALA A 126 24.49 -7.30 -3.33
CA ALA A 126 25.77 -7.67 -2.76
C ALA A 126 26.19 -6.73 -1.59
N ALA A 127 26.05 -5.43 -1.80
CA ALA A 127 26.35 -4.43 -0.77
C ALA A 127 25.36 -4.52 0.39
N ALA A 128 24.08 -4.69 0.08
CA ALA A 128 23.05 -4.82 1.10
C ALA A 128 23.22 -6.09 1.94
N ALA A 129 23.52 -7.23 1.31
CA ALA A 129 23.77 -8.50 2.00
C ALA A 129 25.00 -8.45 2.91
N ALA A 130 26.06 -7.76 2.49
CA ALA A 130 27.25 -7.57 3.32
C ALA A 130 26.97 -6.76 4.59
N LEU A 131 25.94 -5.87 4.56
CA LEU A 131 25.61 -4.98 5.67
C LEU A 131 24.47 -5.51 6.56
N TYR A 132 23.50 -6.21 5.97
CA TYR A 132 22.24 -6.61 6.64
C TYR A 132 21.96 -8.11 6.55
N GLY A 133 22.90 -8.90 6.03
CA GLY A 133 22.77 -10.36 5.97
C GLY A 133 21.93 -10.86 4.76
N SER A 134 21.53 -12.13 4.83
CA SER A 134 20.80 -12.84 3.77
C SER A 134 19.48 -12.19 3.36
N ASP A 135 18.79 -11.58 4.29
CA ASP A 135 17.48 -10.96 4.05
C ASP A 135 17.57 -9.77 3.08
N ALA A 136 18.75 -9.15 2.98
CA ALA A 136 19.06 -8.08 2.04
C ALA A 136 19.69 -8.57 0.71
N ALA A 137 19.71 -9.89 0.44
CA ALA A 137 20.29 -10.45 -0.79
C ALA A 137 19.64 -9.89 -2.08
N ASN A 138 18.40 -9.46 -2.00
CA ASN A 138 17.68 -8.82 -3.12
C ASN A 138 17.92 -7.31 -3.22
N GLY A 139 18.68 -6.73 -2.32
CA GLY A 139 18.92 -5.30 -2.18
C GLY A 139 18.21 -4.73 -0.97
N ALA A 140 18.54 -3.49 -0.61
CA ALA A 140 17.91 -2.78 0.49
C ALA A 140 17.62 -1.32 0.15
N ILE A 141 16.50 -0.81 0.66
CA ILE A 141 16.16 0.61 0.71
C ILE A 141 16.36 1.07 2.14
N VAL A 142 17.34 1.92 2.34
CA VAL A 142 17.69 2.50 3.65
C VAL A 142 17.04 3.87 3.75
N VAL A 143 16.08 4.00 4.65
CA VAL A 143 15.36 5.24 4.94
C VAL A 143 15.97 5.90 6.15
N THR A 144 16.30 7.18 6.02
CA THR A 144 16.75 8.05 7.13
C THR A 144 15.64 9.03 7.46
N THR A 145 15.22 9.05 8.72
CA THR A 145 14.17 9.96 9.17
C THR A 145 14.71 11.31 9.61
N LYS A 146 13.89 12.35 9.50
CA LYS A 146 14.22 13.73 9.90
C LYS A 146 14.50 13.83 11.40
N ARG A 147 15.39 14.75 11.74
CA ARG A 147 15.74 15.13 13.11
C ARG A 147 15.53 16.62 13.29
N GLY A 148 15.47 17.07 14.54
CA GLY A 148 15.57 18.48 14.85
C GLY A 148 16.88 19.07 14.32
N LYS A 149 16.88 20.34 13.96
CA LYS A 149 18.06 21.06 13.49
C LYS A 149 18.45 22.13 14.49
N ALA A 150 19.76 22.26 14.74
CA ALA A 150 20.31 23.29 15.63
C ALA A 150 20.17 24.67 15.01
N GLY A 151 20.00 25.69 15.85
CA GLY A 151 20.12 27.08 15.47
C GLY A 151 18.84 27.73 14.93
N TYR A 152 17.76 27.00 14.67
CA TYR A 152 16.50 27.60 14.25
C TYR A 152 15.28 26.75 14.60
N THR A 153 14.13 27.41 14.59
CA THR A 153 12.82 26.73 14.72
C THR A 153 12.05 26.88 13.42
N SER A 154 11.56 25.78 12.88
CA SER A 154 10.70 25.78 11.69
C SER A 154 9.44 24.98 11.93
N VAL A 155 8.32 25.52 11.46
CA VAL A 155 7.05 24.83 11.36
C VAL A 155 6.73 24.67 9.88
N THR A 156 6.46 23.44 9.46
CA THR A 156 6.07 23.16 8.08
C THR A 156 4.64 22.58 8.10
N VAL A 157 3.77 23.19 7.32
CA VAL A 157 2.41 22.69 7.10
C VAL A 157 2.30 22.30 5.63
N SER A 158 1.78 21.13 5.34
CA SER A 158 1.62 20.62 3.99
C SER A 158 0.22 20.04 3.82
N SER A 159 -0.41 20.40 2.71
CA SER A 159 -1.72 19.90 2.30
C SER A 159 -1.64 19.47 0.84
N ASN A 160 -2.14 18.28 0.53
CA ASN A 160 -2.21 17.77 -0.83
C ASN A 160 -3.56 17.09 -1.04
N THR A 161 -4.19 17.41 -2.15
CA THR A 161 -5.42 16.72 -2.60
C THR A 161 -5.17 16.12 -3.97
N GLU A 162 -5.35 14.83 -4.07
CA GLU A 162 -5.26 14.06 -5.31
C GLU A 162 -6.63 13.61 -5.74
N VAL A 163 -6.95 13.82 -7.03
CA VAL A 163 -8.18 13.35 -7.65
C VAL A 163 -7.82 12.32 -8.71
N MET A 164 -8.41 11.14 -8.60
CA MET A 164 -8.10 9.99 -9.44
C MET A 164 -9.32 9.55 -10.24
N SER A 165 -9.11 9.24 -11.51
CA SER A 165 -10.09 8.56 -12.36
C SER A 165 -9.39 7.53 -13.24
N PRO A 166 -10.04 6.42 -13.62
CA PRO A 166 -9.46 5.47 -14.55
C PRO A 166 -9.14 6.15 -15.88
N PHE A 167 -7.89 6.03 -16.33
CA PHE A 167 -7.43 6.65 -17.57
C PHE A 167 -7.40 5.67 -18.73
N VAL A 168 -6.84 4.48 -18.49
CA VAL A 168 -6.76 3.41 -19.49
C VAL A 168 -7.54 2.21 -18.98
N LEU A 169 -8.55 1.81 -19.72
CA LEU A 169 -9.36 0.62 -19.49
C LEU A 169 -9.35 -0.26 -20.76
N PRO A 170 -9.60 -1.57 -20.61
CA PRO A 170 -9.76 -2.44 -21.77
C PRO A 170 -10.85 -1.94 -22.69
N GLU A 171 -10.58 -1.90 -23.99
CA GLU A 171 -11.59 -1.63 -24.99
C GLU A 171 -12.36 -2.91 -25.33
N PHE A 172 -13.66 -2.83 -25.23
CA PHE A 172 -14.55 -3.94 -25.54
C PHE A 172 -15.27 -3.71 -26.86
N GLN A 173 -15.52 -4.79 -27.60
CA GLN A 173 -16.38 -4.74 -28.76
C GLN A 173 -17.84 -4.57 -28.32
N ASN A 174 -18.58 -3.72 -28.99
CA ASN A 174 -20.02 -3.45 -28.80
C ASN A 174 -20.85 -3.85 -30.02
N ARG A 175 -20.34 -4.75 -30.85
CA ARG A 175 -20.97 -5.20 -32.09
C ARG A 175 -21.85 -6.43 -31.91
N TYR A 176 -21.44 -7.32 -31.01
CA TYR A 176 -22.13 -8.56 -30.71
C TYR A 176 -22.39 -8.66 -29.21
N GLY A 177 -23.55 -9.17 -28.86
CA GLY A 177 -23.92 -9.44 -27.47
C GLY A 177 -23.39 -10.76 -26.96
N THR A 178 -23.89 -11.15 -25.82
CA THR A 178 -23.52 -12.39 -25.14
C THR A 178 -23.94 -13.60 -25.97
N GLY A 179 -23.12 -14.64 -25.99
CA GLY A 179 -23.36 -15.89 -26.69
C GLY A 179 -22.10 -16.54 -27.22
N ASP A 180 -22.24 -17.78 -27.68
CA ASP A 180 -21.18 -18.55 -28.36
C ASP A 180 -21.64 -18.94 -29.75
N LEU A 181 -20.76 -18.88 -30.73
CA LEU A 181 -21.03 -19.27 -32.12
C LEU A 181 -21.46 -20.75 -32.30
N ASN A 182 -21.07 -21.62 -31.39
CA ASN A 182 -21.17 -23.07 -31.54
C ASN A 182 -22.08 -23.76 -30.50
N SER A 183 -22.78 -23.03 -29.67
CA SER A 183 -23.69 -23.64 -28.71
C SER A 183 -25.07 -22.98 -28.73
N SER A 184 -26.09 -23.81 -28.73
CA SER A 184 -27.48 -23.37 -28.52
C SER A 184 -27.73 -22.86 -27.10
N GLU A 185 -26.82 -23.09 -26.18
CA GLU A 185 -26.80 -22.55 -24.84
C GLU A 185 -25.91 -21.32 -24.82
N GLY A 186 -26.48 -20.14 -24.61
CA GLY A 186 -25.75 -18.88 -24.62
C GLY A 186 -24.68 -18.84 -23.54
N SER A 187 -23.42 -18.64 -23.94
CA SER A 187 -22.35 -18.34 -23.00
C SER A 187 -22.60 -16.98 -22.35
N ILE A 188 -22.57 -16.91 -21.03
CA ILE A 188 -22.73 -15.66 -20.28
C ILE A 188 -21.47 -14.81 -20.25
N VAL A 189 -20.31 -15.39 -20.59
CA VAL A 189 -18.98 -14.72 -20.51
C VAL A 189 -18.33 -14.50 -21.87
N ARG A 190 -18.96 -14.92 -22.97
CA ARG A 190 -18.49 -14.73 -24.35
C ARG A 190 -19.39 -13.77 -25.10
N SER A 191 -18.82 -12.93 -25.93
CA SER A 191 -19.53 -11.92 -26.71
C SER A 191 -19.54 -12.24 -28.21
N TRP A 192 -20.03 -13.46 -28.55
CA TRP A 192 -20.17 -13.99 -29.91
C TRP A 192 -21.63 -14.34 -30.26
N GLY A 193 -22.58 -13.73 -29.53
CA GLY A 193 -24.00 -13.92 -29.76
C GLY A 193 -24.57 -13.08 -30.86
N ASN A 194 -25.82 -12.68 -30.71
CA ASN A 194 -26.54 -11.88 -31.71
C ASN A 194 -25.91 -10.50 -31.91
N ARG A 195 -25.99 -9.99 -33.14
CA ARG A 195 -25.55 -8.63 -33.45
C ARG A 195 -26.37 -7.61 -32.67
N LEU A 196 -25.68 -6.70 -32.02
CA LEU A 196 -26.30 -5.61 -31.27
C LEU A 196 -26.77 -4.49 -32.24
N ASN A 197 -27.86 -3.87 -31.89
CA ASN A 197 -28.48 -2.76 -32.60
C ASN A 197 -29.20 -1.84 -31.59
N SER A 198 -29.90 -0.83 -32.06
CA SER A 198 -30.60 0.13 -31.21
C SER A 198 -31.68 -0.44 -30.31
N SER A 199 -32.15 -1.67 -30.58
CA SER A 199 -33.21 -2.32 -29.77
C SER A 199 -32.67 -3.29 -28.72
N ASN A 200 -31.40 -3.71 -28.80
CA ASN A 200 -30.82 -4.71 -27.89
C ASN A 200 -29.44 -4.30 -27.32
N TYR A 201 -29.05 -3.04 -27.47
CA TYR A 201 -27.84 -2.47 -26.87
C TYR A 201 -28.19 -1.32 -25.95
N MET A 202 -27.98 -1.48 -24.68
CA MET A 202 -28.31 -0.50 -23.65
C MET A 202 -27.16 0.50 -23.40
N GLY A 203 -25.98 0.26 -23.97
CA GLY A 203 -24.91 1.24 -24.03
C GLY A 203 -24.13 1.47 -22.76
N TYR A 204 -23.87 0.46 -21.94
CA TYR A 204 -23.06 0.66 -20.74
C TYR A 204 -21.56 0.69 -21.01
N SER A 205 -20.83 1.44 -20.18
CA SER A 205 -19.39 1.52 -20.17
C SER A 205 -18.88 1.27 -18.74
N PRO A 206 -18.06 0.26 -18.49
CA PRO A 206 -17.53 0.02 -17.13
C PRO A 206 -16.82 1.23 -16.53
N ARG A 207 -16.20 2.07 -17.35
CA ARG A 207 -15.53 3.29 -16.91
C ARG A 207 -16.52 4.31 -16.33
N ASP A 208 -17.62 4.52 -17.03
CA ASP A 208 -18.55 5.60 -16.74
C ASP A 208 -19.63 5.13 -15.73
N ASP A 209 -19.98 3.86 -15.77
CA ASP A 209 -21.10 3.30 -15.00
C ASP A 209 -20.67 2.64 -13.69
N TYR A 210 -19.46 2.03 -13.65
CA TYR A 210 -19.00 1.31 -12.45
C TYR A 210 -18.02 2.10 -11.61
N PHE A 211 -16.98 2.68 -12.24
CA PHE A 211 -15.95 3.39 -11.49
C PHE A 211 -16.42 4.76 -11.01
N GLN A 212 -15.91 5.16 -9.85
CA GLN A 212 -16.13 6.48 -9.29
C GLN A 212 -14.85 7.32 -9.32
N THR A 213 -14.99 8.62 -9.12
CA THR A 213 -13.83 9.48 -8.87
C THR A 213 -13.27 9.21 -7.48
N GLY A 214 -12.01 8.81 -7.43
CA GLY A 214 -11.25 8.67 -6.20
C GLY A 214 -10.72 10.03 -5.73
N VAL A 215 -10.66 10.21 -4.42
CA VAL A 215 -10.10 11.43 -3.81
C VAL A 215 -9.25 11.04 -2.62
N THR A 216 -8.03 11.57 -2.57
CA THR A 216 -7.10 11.39 -1.45
C THR A 216 -6.66 12.74 -0.92
N GLY A 217 -6.94 13.01 0.35
CA GLY A 217 -6.39 14.13 1.10
C GLY A 217 -5.21 13.68 1.95
N THR A 218 -4.12 14.46 1.91
CA THR A 218 -2.94 14.23 2.75
C THR A 218 -2.57 15.54 3.41
N GLU A 219 -2.70 15.59 4.73
CA GLU A 219 -2.42 16.76 5.56
C GLU A 219 -1.27 16.42 6.51
N SER A 220 -0.32 17.34 6.67
CA SER A 220 0.75 17.16 7.64
C SER A 220 1.21 18.46 8.26
N VAL A 221 1.66 18.38 9.50
CA VAL A 221 2.33 19.44 10.22
C VAL A 221 3.59 18.88 10.87
N SER A 222 4.69 19.60 10.75
CA SER A 222 5.94 19.25 11.44
C SER A 222 6.58 20.46 12.10
N LEU A 223 7.22 20.22 13.23
CA LEU A 223 8.01 21.17 14.01
C LEU A 223 9.43 20.64 14.12
N SER A 224 10.40 21.41 13.67
CA SER A 224 11.82 21.17 13.91
C SER A 224 12.39 22.34 14.71
N THR A 225 12.97 22.06 15.87
CA THR A 225 13.57 23.08 16.72
C THR A 225 14.81 22.54 17.40
N GLY A 226 15.74 23.40 17.77
CA GLY A 226 16.86 22.94 18.57
C GLY A 226 17.97 23.94 18.78
N THR A 227 18.79 23.60 19.75
CA THR A 227 20.11 24.21 20.04
C THR A 227 21.18 23.21 19.60
N GLU A 228 22.47 23.61 19.72
CA GLU A 228 23.60 22.70 19.47
C GLU A 228 23.51 21.43 20.35
N LYS A 229 22.99 21.56 21.59
CA LYS A 229 22.95 20.47 22.57
C LYS A 229 21.62 19.69 22.61
N ASN A 230 20.53 20.26 22.14
CA ASN A 230 19.22 19.61 22.14
C ASN A 230 18.47 19.91 20.85
N GLN A 231 18.03 18.89 20.15
CA GLN A 231 17.31 19.01 18.89
C GLN A 231 16.04 18.15 18.96
N THR A 232 14.91 18.77 18.65
CA THR A 232 13.60 18.11 18.71
C THR A 232 12.91 18.20 17.36
N TYR A 233 12.34 17.10 16.95
CA TYR A 233 11.45 16.97 15.79
C TYR A 233 10.13 16.38 16.24
N PHE A 234 9.05 16.95 15.77
CA PHE A 234 7.68 16.42 15.95
C PHE A 234 6.94 16.52 14.63
N SER A 235 6.14 15.54 14.30
CA SER A 235 5.21 15.59 13.17
C SER A 235 3.89 14.90 13.49
N ALA A 236 2.84 15.36 12.81
CA ALA A 236 1.55 14.71 12.74
C ALA A 236 1.06 14.75 11.30
N ALA A 237 0.52 13.64 10.82
CA ALA A 237 -0.02 13.54 9.46
C ALA A 237 -1.31 12.74 9.43
N ALA A 238 -2.20 13.10 8.50
CA ALA A 238 -3.44 12.42 8.22
C ALA A 238 -3.54 12.14 6.72
N VAL A 239 -3.92 10.93 6.36
CA VAL A 239 -4.27 10.52 5.00
C VAL A 239 -5.68 9.97 5.04
N ASN A 240 -6.58 10.55 4.25
CA ASN A 240 -7.94 10.09 4.10
C ASN A 240 -8.23 9.88 2.62
N SER A 241 -8.63 8.68 2.24
CA SER A 241 -8.82 8.33 0.84
C SER A 241 -10.07 7.53 0.58
N ARG A 242 -10.72 7.88 -0.53
CA ARG A 242 -11.74 7.10 -1.18
C ARG A 242 -11.23 6.69 -2.56
N GLY A 243 -11.21 5.39 -2.83
CA GLY A 243 -10.69 4.84 -4.08
C GLY A 243 -11.65 4.99 -5.27
N VAL A 244 -11.17 4.61 -6.45
CA VAL A 244 -11.96 4.62 -7.70
C VAL A 244 -12.97 3.47 -7.78
N ILE A 245 -12.81 2.44 -6.94
CA ILE A 245 -13.76 1.32 -6.81
C ILE A 245 -14.76 1.66 -5.70
N PRO A 246 -16.06 1.48 -5.92
CA PRO A 246 -17.09 1.78 -4.92
C PRO A 246 -16.79 1.14 -3.56
N ASN A 247 -17.00 1.90 -2.49
CA ASN A 247 -16.81 1.48 -1.09
C ASN A 247 -15.38 1.06 -0.71
N ASN A 248 -14.36 1.35 -1.54
CA ASN A 248 -12.96 1.22 -1.15
C ASN A 248 -12.49 2.47 -0.42
N GLY A 249 -11.78 2.33 0.68
CA GLY A 249 -11.29 3.45 1.47
C GLY A 249 -10.02 3.12 2.26
N TYR A 250 -9.26 4.17 2.56
CA TYR A 250 -8.03 4.08 3.33
C TYR A 250 -7.87 5.33 4.19
N ASP A 251 -7.67 5.13 5.48
CA ASP A 251 -7.40 6.19 6.44
C ASP A 251 -6.13 5.86 7.22
N ARG A 252 -5.24 6.84 7.41
CA ARG A 252 -4.01 6.69 8.18
C ARG A 252 -3.68 7.96 8.94
N TYR A 253 -3.30 7.81 10.21
CA TYR A 253 -2.86 8.89 11.07
C TYR A 253 -1.50 8.53 11.64
N ASN A 254 -0.53 9.43 11.49
CA ASN A 254 0.85 9.27 11.94
C ASN A 254 1.18 10.33 12.97
N PHE A 255 1.88 9.93 14.02
CA PHE A 255 2.48 10.83 15.01
C PHE A 255 3.93 10.41 15.20
N THR A 256 4.86 11.35 15.06
CA THR A 256 6.30 11.09 15.20
C THR A 256 6.91 12.11 16.13
N PHE A 257 7.71 11.64 17.06
CA PHE A 257 8.54 12.46 17.95
C PHE A 257 9.96 11.96 17.91
N ARG A 258 10.93 12.86 17.85
CA ARG A 258 12.34 12.55 17.97
C ARG A 258 13.08 13.63 18.73
N ASN A 259 13.96 13.25 19.62
CA ASN A 259 14.84 14.15 20.35
C ASN A 259 16.26 13.60 20.34
N THR A 260 17.21 14.47 20.03
CA THR A 260 18.64 14.19 20.15
C THR A 260 19.24 15.18 21.12
N THR A 261 19.86 14.68 22.18
CA THR A 261 20.47 15.53 23.22
C THR A 261 21.92 15.12 23.45
N SER A 262 22.79 16.13 23.55
CA SER A 262 24.20 15.97 23.88
C SER A 262 24.48 16.42 25.32
N PHE A 263 25.27 15.63 26.05
CA PHE A 263 25.68 15.83 27.44
C PHE A 263 27.21 15.77 27.55
N LEU A 264 27.75 16.11 28.71
CA LEU A 264 29.17 15.98 29.07
C LEU A 264 30.13 16.60 28.05
N GLY A 265 29.82 17.85 27.60
CA GLY A 265 30.64 18.52 26.60
C GLY A 265 30.64 17.81 25.26
N ASP A 266 29.47 17.35 24.82
CA ASP A 266 29.19 16.62 23.56
C ASP A 266 29.75 15.20 23.46
N LYS A 267 30.36 14.69 24.54
CA LYS A 267 30.88 13.31 24.56
C LYS A 267 29.80 12.27 24.67
N LEU A 268 28.67 12.57 25.27
CA LEU A 268 27.53 11.64 25.41
C LEU A 268 26.35 12.15 24.60
N LYS A 269 25.88 11.33 23.65
CA LYS A 269 24.72 11.64 22.81
C LYS A 269 23.62 10.61 23.02
N LEU A 270 22.41 11.12 23.31
CA LEU A 270 21.19 10.33 23.42
C LEU A 270 20.25 10.71 22.28
N ASP A 271 19.81 9.74 21.48
CA ASP A 271 18.81 9.88 20.42
C ASP A 271 17.62 8.99 20.77
N VAL A 272 16.48 9.59 21.03
CA VAL A 272 15.22 8.88 21.32
C VAL A 272 14.17 9.24 20.29
N GLY A 273 13.38 8.24 19.88
CA GLY A 273 12.29 8.43 18.95
C GLY A 273 11.09 7.57 19.32
N ALA A 274 9.92 8.09 19.04
CA ALA A 274 8.65 7.40 19.18
C ALA A 274 7.78 7.73 17.98
N SER A 275 7.18 6.71 17.37
CA SER A 275 6.18 6.89 16.31
C SER A 275 4.98 6.01 16.61
N TYR A 276 3.80 6.55 16.34
CA TYR A 276 2.53 5.86 16.46
C TYR A 276 1.73 6.02 15.17
N VAL A 277 1.20 4.93 14.68
CA VAL A 277 0.44 4.87 13.43
C VAL A 277 -0.88 4.15 13.68
N MET A 278 -1.97 4.81 13.35
CA MET A 278 -3.29 4.21 13.22
C MET A 278 -3.64 4.13 11.75
N GLN A 279 -4.06 2.96 11.28
CA GLN A 279 -4.46 2.75 9.90
C GLN A 279 -5.75 1.95 9.85
N LYS A 280 -6.61 2.34 8.92
CA LYS A 280 -7.82 1.61 8.60
C LYS A 280 -7.94 1.47 7.09
N ASP A 281 -7.92 0.25 6.60
CA ASP A 281 -8.26 -0.03 5.22
C ASP A 281 -9.61 -0.74 5.12
N ARG A 282 -10.38 -0.38 4.09
CA ARG A 282 -11.73 -0.90 3.86
C ARG A 282 -11.86 -1.39 2.44
N ASN A 283 -12.32 -2.64 2.31
CA ASN A 283 -12.68 -3.26 1.05
C ASN A 283 -11.60 -3.16 -0.02
N MET A 284 -10.36 -3.42 0.37
CA MET A 284 -9.28 -3.55 -0.61
C MET A 284 -9.67 -4.59 -1.65
N THR A 285 -9.52 -4.24 -2.92
CA THR A 285 -9.97 -5.05 -4.04
C THR A 285 -9.18 -6.34 -4.12
N ASN A 286 -9.89 -7.46 -4.24
CA ASN A 286 -9.27 -8.74 -4.56
C ASN A 286 -8.62 -8.68 -5.94
N GLN A 287 -7.49 -9.34 -6.06
CA GLN A 287 -6.83 -9.64 -7.32
C GLN A 287 -7.17 -11.06 -7.77
N GLY A 288 -6.98 -11.36 -9.05
CA GLY A 288 -7.38 -12.64 -9.62
C GLY A 288 -8.86 -12.66 -10.01
N THR A 289 -9.43 -13.85 -10.15
CA THR A 289 -10.79 -14.04 -10.66
C THR A 289 -11.86 -14.12 -9.58
N TYR A 290 -11.50 -14.64 -8.40
CA TYR A 290 -12.49 -14.91 -7.35
C TYR A 290 -12.76 -13.69 -6.48
N ASN A 291 -14.03 -13.43 -6.23
CA ASN A 291 -14.51 -12.31 -5.41
C ASN A 291 -13.90 -10.95 -5.83
N ASN A 292 -13.63 -10.79 -7.12
CA ASN A 292 -13.11 -9.57 -7.71
C ASN A 292 -14.24 -8.83 -8.43
N PRO A 293 -14.63 -7.64 -7.97
CA PRO A 293 -15.74 -6.90 -8.56
C PRO A 293 -15.48 -6.50 -10.02
N LEU A 294 -14.21 -6.34 -10.41
CA LEU A 294 -13.85 -5.98 -11.78
C LEU A 294 -14.20 -7.09 -12.79
N VAL A 295 -14.14 -8.36 -12.37
CA VAL A 295 -14.51 -9.47 -13.23
C VAL A 295 -15.99 -9.35 -13.59
N GLY A 296 -16.87 -9.17 -12.61
CA GLY A 296 -18.30 -8.96 -12.84
C GLY A 296 -18.59 -7.72 -13.70
N ALA A 297 -17.89 -6.62 -13.45
CA ALA A 297 -18.04 -5.40 -14.21
C ALA A 297 -17.62 -5.54 -15.67
N TYR A 298 -16.50 -6.21 -15.96
CA TYR A 298 -16.00 -6.36 -17.32
C TYR A 298 -16.71 -7.45 -18.13
N VAL A 299 -17.18 -8.50 -17.49
CA VAL A 299 -17.83 -9.64 -18.14
C VAL A 299 -19.35 -9.45 -18.26
N TYR A 300 -19.93 -8.45 -17.62
CA TYR A 300 -21.36 -8.18 -17.71
C TYR A 300 -21.80 -8.02 -19.19
N PRO A 301 -22.91 -8.67 -19.59
CA PRO A 301 -23.34 -8.73 -20.99
C PRO A 301 -23.57 -7.37 -21.62
N ARG A 302 -22.98 -7.14 -22.77
CA ARG A 302 -23.04 -5.84 -23.50
C ARG A 302 -24.44 -5.41 -23.93
N GLY A 303 -25.34 -6.33 -24.10
CA GLY A 303 -26.74 -6.05 -24.45
C GLY A 303 -27.63 -5.73 -23.27
N ASN A 304 -27.16 -5.93 -22.03
CA ASN A 304 -27.97 -5.76 -20.83
C ASN A 304 -27.88 -4.34 -20.28
N ASP A 305 -28.89 -3.94 -19.56
CA ASP A 305 -28.92 -2.65 -18.87
C ASP A 305 -28.07 -2.72 -17.60
N TRP A 306 -27.12 -1.79 -17.44
CA TRP A 306 -26.31 -1.69 -16.26
C TRP A 306 -27.12 -1.37 -15.00
N ALA A 307 -28.19 -0.58 -15.13
CA ALA A 307 -29.08 -0.22 -14.04
C ALA A 307 -29.72 -1.44 -13.35
N ASP A 308 -29.87 -2.55 -14.07
CA ASP A 308 -30.36 -3.80 -13.48
C ASP A 308 -29.47 -4.34 -12.37
N ILE A 309 -28.17 -4.18 -12.47
CA ILE A 309 -27.20 -4.71 -11.49
C ILE A 309 -26.79 -3.69 -10.44
N GLU A 310 -27.08 -2.40 -10.63
CA GLU A 310 -26.98 -1.40 -9.56
C GLU A 310 -27.93 -1.74 -8.41
N MET A 311 -29.10 -2.33 -8.73
CA MET A 311 -29.99 -2.94 -7.76
C MET A 311 -29.46 -4.32 -7.34
N TYR A 312 -28.30 -4.33 -6.72
CA TYR A 312 -27.52 -5.53 -6.40
C TYR A 312 -28.19 -6.49 -5.40
N GLU A 313 -29.27 -6.08 -4.77
CA GLU A 313 -30.02 -6.91 -3.80
C GLU A 313 -31.52 -6.77 -3.98
N ARG A 314 -32.24 -7.87 -3.72
CA ARG A 314 -33.69 -7.93 -3.73
C ARG A 314 -34.21 -8.62 -2.48
N TYR A 315 -35.33 -8.16 -1.93
CA TYR A 315 -35.95 -8.78 -0.77
C TYR A 315 -36.52 -10.15 -1.13
N ASP A 316 -36.08 -11.18 -0.40
CA ASP A 316 -36.62 -12.55 -0.48
C ASP A 316 -37.59 -12.76 0.68
N PRO A 317 -38.92 -12.81 0.41
CA PRO A 317 -39.91 -12.96 1.48
C PRO A 317 -39.88 -14.33 2.15
N ALA A 318 -39.39 -15.40 1.46
CA ALA A 318 -39.24 -16.70 2.03
C ALA A 318 -38.12 -16.79 3.06
N ARG A 319 -37.02 -16.10 2.81
CA ARG A 319 -35.86 -16.01 3.72
C ARG A 319 -35.93 -14.79 4.66
N ARG A 320 -36.86 -13.87 4.40
CA ARG A 320 -37.02 -12.59 5.16
C ARG A 320 -35.77 -11.75 5.24
N LEU A 321 -34.98 -11.71 4.17
CA LEU A 321 -33.76 -10.93 4.04
C LEU A 321 -33.53 -10.47 2.61
N TYR A 322 -32.61 -9.51 2.41
CA TYR A 322 -32.18 -9.13 1.09
C TYR A 322 -31.14 -10.13 0.57
N THR A 323 -31.35 -10.63 -0.63
CA THR A 323 -30.48 -11.58 -1.33
C THR A 323 -29.83 -10.91 -2.51
N GLN A 324 -28.66 -11.41 -2.90
CA GLN A 324 -27.94 -10.93 -4.07
C GLN A 324 -28.80 -11.08 -5.33
N TYR A 325 -28.85 -10.02 -6.13
CA TYR A 325 -29.36 -10.07 -7.48
C TYR A 325 -28.19 -10.10 -8.48
N TRP A 326 -28.04 -11.21 -9.16
CA TRP A 326 -27.03 -11.39 -10.19
C TRP A 326 -27.54 -12.33 -11.28
N PRO A 327 -28.01 -11.78 -12.43
CA PRO A 327 -28.66 -12.59 -13.46
C PRO A 327 -27.70 -13.38 -14.33
N VAL A 328 -26.39 -13.14 -14.23
CA VAL A 328 -25.37 -13.72 -15.11
C VAL A 328 -24.90 -15.09 -14.62
N GLY A 329 -25.00 -15.39 -13.33
CA GLY A 329 -24.47 -16.61 -12.73
C GLY A 329 -22.99 -16.53 -12.37
N ASP A 330 -22.41 -17.59 -11.82
CA ASP A 330 -21.05 -17.61 -11.29
C ASP A 330 -19.95 -17.88 -12.33
N ALA A 331 -20.35 -18.38 -13.50
CA ALA A 331 -19.46 -18.76 -14.60
C ALA A 331 -18.28 -19.69 -14.18
N GLY A 332 -18.42 -20.44 -13.09
CA GLY A 332 -17.36 -21.27 -12.51
C GLY A 332 -16.23 -20.50 -11.82
N MET A 333 -16.36 -19.18 -11.64
CA MET A 333 -15.32 -18.29 -11.11
C MET A 333 -15.78 -17.54 -9.84
N THR A 334 -16.82 -17.98 -9.17
CA THR A 334 -17.49 -17.25 -8.07
C THR A 334 -17.83 -15.80 -8.45
N MET A 335 -18.13 -15.56 -9.72
CA MET A 335 -18.49 -14.25 -10.22
C MET A 335 -19.81 -13.80 -9.60
N GLN A 336 -19.81 -12.61 -9.05
CA GLN A 336 -20.94 -12.02 -8.35
C GLN A 336 -21.22 -10.62 -8.86
N ASN A 337 -22.37 -10.09 -8.49
CA ASN A 337 -22.66 -8.70 -8.74
C ASN A 337 -21.54 -7.82 -8.15
N PRO A 338 -20.89 -6.93 -8.93
CA PRO A 338 -19.78 -6.11 -8.46
C PRO A 338 -20.17 -5.21 -7.27
N TYR A 339 -21.40 -4.70 -7.25
CA TYR A 339 -21.90 -3.90 -6.13
C TYR A 339 -22.19 -4.75 -4.88
N TRP A 340 -22.64 -6.04 -5.06
CA TRP A 340 -22.74 -6.96 -3.93
C TRP A 340 -21.38 -7.20 -3.28
N ILE A 341 -20.34 -7.41 -4.08
CA ILE A 341 -18.97 -7.56 -3.56
C ILE A 341 -18.57 -6.31 -2.77
N ASN A 342 -18.82 -5.13 -3.32
CA ASN A 342 -18.39 -3.88 -2.69
C ASN A 342 -19.18 -3.53 -1.42
N TYR A 343 -20.46 -3.89 -1.34
CA TYR A 343 -21.36 -3.45 -0.25
C TYR A 343 -21.82 -4.55 0.68
N ARG A 344 -21.58 -5.83 0.35
CA ARG A 344 -22.03 -6.99 1.15
C ARG A 344 -20.94 -8.02 1.44
N ASN A 345 -19.83 -7.99 0.71
CA ASN A 345 -18.65 -8.80 1.02
C ASN A 345 -17.58 -7.89 1.64
N LEU A 346 -17.87 -7.41 2.83
CA LEU A 346 -17.09 -6.36 3.47
C LEU A 346 -15.85 -6.90 4.14
N ARG A 347 -14.76 -6.17 4.00
CA ARG A 347 -13.47 -6.40 4.66
C ARG A 347 -12.94 -5.12 5.24
N GLU A 348 -12.49 -5.20 6.47
CA GLU A 348 -11.91 -4.07 7.17
C GLU A 348 -10.67 -4.55 7.94
N ASN A 349 -9.59 -3.81 7.86
CA ASN A 349 -8.42 -4.04 8.68
C ASN A 349 -8.12 -2.76 9.45
N ASN A 350 -8.07 -2.87 10.78
CA ASN A 350 -7.63 -1.80 11.66
C ASN A 350 -6.25 -2.18 12.19
N LYS A 351 -5.26 -1.33 11.94
CA LYS A 351 -3.88 -1.52 12.35
C LYS A 351 -3.44 -0.41 13.28
N ASP A 352 -2.89 -0.81 14.40
CA ASP A 352 -2.18 0.04 15.34
C ASP A 352 -0.71 -0.38 15.39
N ARG A 353 0.20 0.56 15.18
CA ARG A 353 1.63 0.30 15.24
C ARG A 353 2.33 1.35 16.06
N TYR A 354 3.21 0.92 16.94
CA TYR A 354 4.13 1.82 17.62
C TYR A 354 5.57 1.38 17.42
N MET A 355 6.43 2.35 17.18
CA MET A 355 7.87 2.16 17.04
C MET A 355 8.58 3.06 18.04
N LEU A 356 9.38 2.46 18.89
CA LEU A 356 10.20 3.16 19.88
C LEU A 356 11.66 2.87 19.61
N ASN A 357 12.51 3.88 19.63
CA ASN A 357 13.94 3.72 19.49
C ASN A 357 14.69 4.57 20.50
N ALA A 358 15.79 4.04 21.02
CA ALA A 358 16.73 4.78 21.82
C ALA A 358 18.14 4.37 21.42
N ALA A 359 19.01 5.34 21.18
CA ALA A 359 20.42 5.13 20.89
C ALA A 359 21.28 6.01 21.81
N LEU A 360 22.26 5.39 22.43
CA LEU A 360 23.25 6.09 23.28
C LEU A 360 24.62 5.91 22.64
N SER A 361 25.35 7.01 22.48
CA SER A 361 26.71 7.02 21.96
C SER A 361 27.59 7.80 22.90
N TYR A 362 28.73 7.22 23.30
CA TYR A 362 29.69 7.83 24.22
C TYR A 362 31.10 7.83 23.63
N ASP A 363 31.66 9.00 23.47
CA ASP A 363 33.04 9.21 23.08
C ASP A 363 33.92 9.05 24.32
N VAL A 364 34.38 7.83 24.59
CA VAL A 364 35.20 7.47 25.75
C VAL A 364 36.57 8.12 25.65
N LEU A 365 37.16 8.09 24.45
CA LEU A 365 38.43 8.71 24.07
C LEU A 365 38.27 9.31 22.67
N ASP A 366 39.13 10.19 22.27
CA ASP A 366 39.08 10.84 20.94
C ASP A 366 39.10 9.85 19.77
N TRP A 367 39.65 8.65 20.01
CA TRP A 367 39.69 7.55 19.05
C TRP A 367 38.72 6.39 19.35
N LEU A 368 37.99 6.41 20.47
CA LEU A 368 37.12 5.32 20.90
C LEU A 368 35.70 5.83 21.20
N ASN A 369 34.78 5.47 20.33
CA ASN A 369 33.34 5.65 20.51
C ASN A 369 32.69 4.31 20.85
N VAL A 370 31.83 4.30 21.86
CA VAL A 370 31.00 3.16 22.24
C VAL A 370 29.54 3.55 22.07
N SER A 371 28.78 2.78 21.32
CA SER A 371 27.36 3.05 21.09
C SER A 371 26.50 1.81 21.23
N GLY A 372 25.28 2.04 21.73
CA GLY A 372 24.25 1.00 21.83
C GLY A 372 22.91 1.55 21.32
N ARG A 373 22.09 0.66 20.73
CA ARG A 373 20.76 1.00 20.24
C ARG A 373 19.76 -0.07 20.62
N ILE A 374 18.58 0.37 21.01
CA ILE A 374 17.41 -0.49 21.26
C ILE A 374 16.27 0.03 20.39
N ARG A 375 15.53 -0.88 19.78
CA ARG A 375 14.29 -0.57 19.06
C ARG A 375 13.22 -1.58 19.44
N VAL A 376 12.01 -1.07 19.62
CA VAL A 376 10.78 -1.84 19.75
C VAL A 376 9.88 -1.43 18.60
N ASP A 377 9.37 -2.40 17.87
CA ASP A 377 8.43 -2.23 16.76
C ASP A 377 7.32 -3.26 16.95
N ASN A 378 6.12 -2.78 17.25
CA ASN A 378 4.97 -3.63 17.48
C ASN A 378 3.82 -3.17 16.58
N SER A 379 3.20 -4.13 15.91
CA SER A 379 2.06 -3.92 15.04
C SER A 379 0.95 -4.89 15.42
N SER A 380 -0.23 -4.38 15.68
CA SER A 380 -1.45 -5.15 15.90
C SER A 380 -2.42 -4.90 14.75
N ASN A 381 -2.97 -5.97 14.19
CA ASN A 381 -3.97 -5.88 13.13
C ASN A 381 -5.24 -6.62 13.56
N ASP A 382 -6.37 -5.93 13.49
CA ASP A 382 -7.69 -6.47 13.68
C ASP A 382 -8.40 -6.53 12.31
N TYR A 383 -8.35 -7.70 11.68
CA TYR A 383 -8.96 -7.92 10.39
C TYR A 383 -10.34 -8.55 10.56
N THR A 384 -11.35 -7.93 9.95
CA THR A 384 -12.76 -8.36 10.02
C THR A 384 -13.29 -8.63 8.62
N GLU A 385 -13.95 -9.78 8.44
CA GLU A 385 -14.72 -10.14 7.25
C GLU A 385 -16.20 -10.26 7.60
N LYS A 386 -17.05 -9.66 6.78
CA LYS A 386 -18.51 -9.69 6.91
C LYS A 386 -19.11 -9.98 5.54
N PHE A 387 -19.35 -11.25 5.24
CA PHE A 387 -20.01 -11.68 4.03
C PHE A 387 -21.46 -11.97 4.33
N TYR A 388 -22.35 -11.23 3.67
CA TYR A 388 -23.78 -11.32 3.92
C TYR A 388 -24.36 -12.62 3.39
N ALA A 389 -25.47 -13.04 3.97
CA ALA A 389 -26.25 -14.16 3.49
C ALA A 389 -26.63 -13.97 2.02
N SER A 390 -26.49 -15.01 1.20
CA SER A 390 -26.59 -14.99 -0.28
C SER A 390 -25.29 -14.74 -1.03
N THR A 391 -24.19 -14.46 -0.34
CA THR A 391 -22.85 -14.59 -0.94
C THR A 391 -22.64 -16.07 -1.32
N PHE A 392 -21.92 -16.32 -2.42
CA PHE A 392 -21.64 -17.67 -2.87
C PHE A 392 -20.97 -18.51 -1.79
N THR A 393 -21.48 -19.72 -1.61
CA THR A 393 -21.09 -20.59 -0.49
C THR A 393 -19.62 -21.01 -0.51
N GLN A 394 -18.96 -20.99 -1.65
CA GLN A 394 -17.52 -21.19 -1.79
C GLN A 394 -16.71 -20.15 -1.01
N LEU A 395 -17.25 -18.93 -0.84
CA LEU A 395 -16.60 -17.83 -0.12
C LEU A 395 -17.01 -17.76 1.36
N THR A 396 -18.00 -18.55 1.76
CA THR A 396 -18.58 -18.55 3.12
C THR A 396 -18.46 -19.91 3.79
N GLU A 397 -17.46 -20.69 3.43
CA GLU A 397 -17.19 -22.02 3.99
C GLU A 397 -18.41 -22.97 3.92
N GLY A 398 -19.19 -22.88 2.85
CA GLY A 398 -20.42 -23.66 2.63
C GLY A 398 -21.67 -23.08 3.29
N SER A 399 -21.57 -22.00 4.05
CA SER A 399 -22.70 -21.39 4.75
C SER A 399 -23.59 -20.56 3.81
N LYS A 400 -24.88 -20.81 3.81
CA LYS A 400 -25.89 -19.98 3.13
C LYS A 400 -26.28 -18.72 3.93
N ASN A 401 -25.84 -18.63 5.18
CA ASN A 401 -26.17 -17.54 6.09
C ASN A 401 -25.08 -16.45 6.15
N GLY A 402 -24.08 -16.54 5.26
CA GLY A 402 -22.96 -15.64 5.25
C GLY A 402 -21.80 -16.08 6.14
N LEU A 403 -20.83 -15.21 6.32
CA LEU A 403 -19.62 -15.40 7.13
C LEU A 403 -19.33 -14.16 7.94
N TYR A 404 -18.96 -14.34 9.20
CA TYR A 404 -18.38 -13.30 10.03
C TYR A 404 -17.07 -13.83 10.64
N GLY A 405 -15.97 -13.27 10.24
CA GLY A 405 -14.64 -13.65 10.69
C GLY A 405 -13.87 -12.48 11.31
N ILE A 406 -13.12 -12.77 12.36
CA ILE A 406 -12.15 -11.83 12.95
C ILE A 406 -10.81 -12.55 13.05
N THR A 407 -9.78 -11.94 12.51
CA THR A 407 -8.39 -12.40 12.67
C THR A 407 -7.58 -11.30 13.33
N LYS A 408 -6.91 -11.63 14.43
CA LYS A 408 -6.02 -10.71 15.15
C LYS A 408 -4.59 -11.20 15.04
N THR A 409 -3.70 -10.32 14.66
CA THR A 409 -2.27 -10.62 14.51
C THR A 409 -1.40 -9.55 15.14
#